data_6e5f60d85234f2faceb5f52fa8ccf6e6
#
_entry.id   6e5f60d85234f2faceb5f52fa8ccf6e6
#
_cell.length_a   1.000
_cell.length_b   1.000
_cell.length_c   1.000
_cell.angle_alpha   90.00
_cell.angle_beta   90.00
_cell.angle_gamma   90.00
#
_symmetry.space_group_name_H-M   'P 1'
#
loop_
_entity.id
_entity.type
_entity.pdbx_description
1 polymer ?
#
loop_
_entity_poly.entity_id
_entity_poly.type
_entity_poly.pdbx_seq_one_letter_code
_entity_poly.pdbx_strand_id
1 'polypeptide(L)'
;MKQVDPPFSVIVLAADRELNNPVAEAANVSCKALTPVGGRPMVLRVLDALGKAREVGQRILVGPAERSLAENSELNELVCSSQVGWIAPQASPSLSAFSALQSLPEDVPILVTTADHALLSAAMVDHFCAAARNSGCDVVAGLARYDLIAEAFPDTLRTVTKLKNGGFCGCNMFAFLTPQARSAANFWRKV
;
A
#
# COMPACT_ATOMS: atom_id res chain seq x y z
N MET A 1 24.05 22.41 -7.58
CA MET A 1 22.60 22.18 -7.45
C MET A 1 22.42 20.84 -6.77
N LYS A 2 21.69 20.74 -5.62
CA LYS A 2 21.30 19.43 -5.07
C LYS A 2 20.33 18.82 -6.06
N GLN A 3 20.64 17.64 -6.58
CA GLN A 3 19.74 16.87 -7.39
C GLN A 3 18.52 16.55 -6.50
N VAL A 4 17.34 16.98 -6.91
CA VAL A 4 16.11 16.65 -6.18
C VAL A 4 15.77 15.22 -6.58
N ASP A 5 15.75 14.33 -5.60
CA ASP A 5 15.38 12.93 -5.84
C ASP A 5 13.95 12.85 -6.42
N PRO A 6 13.69 11.96 -7.40
CA PRO A 6 12.36 11.81 -7.96
C PRO A 6 11.37 11.34 -6.87
N PRO A 7 10.11 11.83 -6.88
CA PRO A 7 9.11 11.38 -5.92
C PRO A 7 8.79 9.89 -6.12
N PHE A 8 8.29 9.23 -5.08
CA PHE A 8 7.85 7.84 -5.16
C PHE A 8 6.60 7.70 -6.04
N SER A 9 6.60 6.74 -6.95
CA SER A 9 5.36 6.19 -7.49
C SER A 9 4.78 5.20 -6.48
N VAL A 10 3.49 5.35 -6.15
CA VAL A 10 2.87 4.53 -5.10
C VAL A 10 1.88 3.54 -5.71
N ILE A 11 2.04 2.26 -5.38
CA ILE A 11 1.13 1.18 -5.71
C ILE A 11 0.29 0.89 -4.46
N VAL A 12 -1.04 1.02 -4.59
CA VAL A 12 -2.01 0.71 -3.53
C VAL A 12 -2.75 -0.57 -3.90
N LEU A 13 -2.52 -1.65 -3.16
CA LEU A 13 -3.20 -2.93 -3.37
C LEU A 13 -4.58 -2.89 -2.72
N ALA A 14 -5.64 -3.01 -3.52
CA ALA A 14 -7.02 -2.82 -3.09
C ALA A 14 -7.95 -4.02 -3.43
N ALA A 15 -7.41 -5.10 -3.98
CA ALA A 15 -8.18 -6.29 -4.25
C ALA A 15 -8.34 -7.17 -3.01
N ASP A 16 -9.49 -7.79 -2.85
CA ASP A 16 -9.69 -8.83 -1.85
C ASP A 16 -8.97 -10.11 -2.26
N ARG A 17 -8.48 -10.85 -1.26
CA ARG A 17 -7.84 -12.17 -1.48
C ARG A 17 -8.88 -13.27 -1.68
N GLU A 18 -10.04 -13.10 -1.08
CA GLU A 18 -11.13 -14.08 -1.05
C GLU A 18 -12.41 -13.45 -1.60
N LEU A 19 -13.24 -14.25 -2.24
CA LEU A 19 -14.51 -13.79 -2.83
C LEU A 19 -15.50 -13.26 -1.78
N ASN A 20 -15.45 -13.79 -0.55
CA ASN A 20 -16.33 -13.41 0.56
C ASN A 20 -15.46 -12.89 1.73
N ASN A 21 -15.11 -11.61 1.68
CA ASN A 21 -14.34 -11.00 2.75
C ASN A 21 -15.27 -10.65 3.93
N PRO A 22 -15.07 -11.22 5.14
CA PRO A 22 -15.99 -11.03 6.27
C PRO A 22 -16.11 -9.56 6.71
N VAL A 23 -15.07 -8.74 6.49
CA VAL A 23 -15.12 -7.29 6.81
C VAL A 23 -16.01 -6.55 5.81
N ALA A 24 -15.93 -6.92 4.53
CA ALA A 24 -16.79 -6.34 3.49
C ALA A 24 -18.26 -6.76 3.69
N GLU A 25 -18.51 -8.03 4.02
CA GLU A 25 -19.86 -8.54 4.32
C GLU A 25 -20.47 -7.82 5.52
N ALA A 26 -19.73 -7.69 6.63
CA ALA A 26 -20.19 -6.99 7.81
C ALA A 26 -20.51 -5.50 7.56
N ALA A 27 -19.81 -4.89 6.60
CA ALA A 27 -20.04 -3.50 6.21
C ALA A 27 -21.04 -3.34 5.05
N ASN A 28 -21.56 -4.45 4.51
CA ASN A 28 -22.46 -4.48 3.35
C ASN A 28 -21.89 -3.73 2.13
N VAL A 29 -20.62 -4.00 1.81
CA VAL A 29 -19.91 -3.43 0.64
C VAL A 29 -19.32 -4.57 -0.21
N SER A 30 -19.06 -4.30 -1.49
CA SER A 30 -18.59 -5.30 -2.44
C SER A 30 -17.14 -5.75 -2.26
N CYS A 31 -16.32 -4.95 -1.54
CA CYS A 31 -14.93 -5.30 -1.25
C CYS A 31 -14.45 -4.60 0.03
N LYS A 32 -13.43 -5.20 0.67
CA LYS A 32 -12.85 -4.69 1.92
C LYS A 32 -12.35 -3.25 1.80
N ALA A 33 -11.77 -2.86 0.67
CA ALA A 33 -11.23 -1.52 0.45
C ALA A 33 -12.31 -0.42 0.57
N LEU A 34 -13.59 -0.75 0.31
CA LEU A 34 -14.74 0.16 0.44
C LEU A 34 -15.33 0.22 1.84
N THR A 35 -14.89 -0.64 2.77
CA THR A 35 -15.38 -0.62 4.16
C THR A 35 -15.15 0.75 4.80
N PRO A 36 -16.20 1.39 5.37
CA PRO A 36 -16.07 2.70 5.98
C PRO A 36 -15.38 2.62 7.35
N VAL A 37 -14.42 3.50 7.57
CA VAL A 37 -13.80 3.76 8.87
C VAL A 37 -14.00 5.23 9.21
N GLY A 38 -14.76 5.51 10.26
CA GLY A 38 -15.16 6.89 10.58
C GLY A 38 -15.97 7.55 9.46
N GLY A 39 -16.87 6.78 8.83
CA GLY A 39 -17.76 7.27 7.76
C GLY A 39 -17.10 7.42 6.37
N ARG A 40 -15.79 7.13 6.22
CA ARG A 40 -15.07 7.25 4.93
C ARG A 40 -14.43 5.91 4.54
N PRO A 41 -14.59 5.43 3.29
CA PRO A 41 -13.96 4.21 2.78
C PRO A 41 -12.45 4.15 3.06
N MET A 42 -11.95 2.98 3.48
CA MET A 42 -10.52 2.81 3.80
C MET A 42 -9.61 3.22 2.65
N VAL A 43 -9.92 2.82 1.43
CA VAL A 43 -9.13 3.18 0.23
C VAL A 43 -9.03 4.70 0.04
N LEU A 44 -10.10 5.45 0.26
CA LEU A 44 -10.09 6.91 0.13
C LEU A 44 -9.23 7.55 1.22
N ARG A 45 -9.27 7.03 2.46
CA ARG A 45 -8.38 7.50 3.53
C ARG A 45 -6.91 7.32 3.19
N VAL A 46 -6.55 6.16 2.59
CA VAL A 46 -5.19 5.89 2.13
C VAL A 46 -4.80 6.83 0.98
N LEU A 47 -5.67 7.00 -0.02
CA LEU A 47 -5.42 7.90 -1.15
C LEU A 47 -5.30 9.36 -0.72
N ASP A 48 -6.08 9.80 0.28
CA ASP A 48 -5.97 11.15 0.88
C ASP A 48 -4.60 11.34 1.58
N ALA A 49 -4.16 10.35 2.36
CA ALA A 49 -2.87 10.41 3.04
C ALA A 49 -1.72 10.50 2.04
N LEU A 50 -1.77 9.68 0.99
CA LEU A 50 -0.78 9.66 -0.08
C LEU A 50 -0.79 10.96 -0.89
N GLY A 51 -1.98 11.51 -1.18
CA GLY A 51 -2.11 12.77 -1.93
C GLY A 51 -1.59 14.00 -1.18
N LYS A 52 -1.48 13.92 0.16
CA LYS A 52 -0.94 14.97 1.03
C LYS A 52 0.54 14.79 1.37
N ALA A 53 1.11 13.62 1.06
CA ALA A 53 2.51 13.32 1.34
C ALA A 53 3.42 14.00 0.31
N ARG A 54 4.53 14.60 0.76
CA ARG A 54 5.48 15.35 -0.09
C ARG A 54 6.37 14.45 -0.92
N GLU A 55 6.63 13.25 -0.42
CA GLU A 55 7.48 12.25 -1.08
C GLU A 55 6.76 11.49 -2.20
N VAL A 56 5.43 11.70 -2.38
CA VAL A 56 4.59 10.96 -3.32
C VAL A 56 4.30 11.80 -4.57
N GLY A 57 4.55 11.18 -5.72
CA GLY A 57 4.15 11.70 -7.04
C GLY A 57 2.90 10.98 -7.55
N GLN A 58 3.12 9.98 -8.41
CA GLN A 58 2.04 9.18 -8.99
C GLN A 58 1.44 8.18 -8.00
N ARG A 59 0.12 8.00 -8.04
CA ARG A 59 -0.62 7.01 -7.27
C ARG A 59 -1.31 6.04 -8.23
N ILE A 60 -1.12 4.73 -8.02
CA ILE A 60 -1.71 3.67 -8.83
C ILE A 60 -2.47 2.73 -7.90
N LEU A 61 -3.76 2.60 -8.14
CA LEU A 61 -4.64 1.68 -7.45
C LEU A 61 -4.69 0.35 -8.22
N VAL A 62 -4.38 -0.75 -7.57
CA VAL A 62 -4.46 -2.09 -8.16
C VAL A 62 -5.67 -2.82 -7.56
N GLY A 63 -6.74 -2.93 -8.34
CA GLY A 63 -8.07 -3.22 -7.85
C GLY A 63 -8.72 -1.99 -7.19
N PRO A 64 -9.90 -2.13 -6.57
CA PRO A 64 -10.73 -3.33 -6.62
C PRO A 64 -11.19 -3.67 -8.05
N ALA A 65 -12.04 -4.69 -8.19
CA ALA A 65 -12.65 -4.98 -9.48
C ALA A 65 -13.44 -3.76 -10.01
N GLU A 66 -13.54 -3.59 -11.32
CA GLU A 66 -14.17 -2.43 -11.97
C GLU A 66 -15.61 -2.19 -11.47
N ARG A 67 -16.39 -3.26 -11.26
CA ARG A 67 -17.75 -3.15 -10.69
C ARG A 67 -17.76 -2.46 -9.32
N SER A 68 -16.75 -2.71 -8.48
CA SER A 68 -16.65 -2.10 -7.14
C SER A 68 -16.19 -0.64 -7.21
N LEU A 69 -15.44 -0.23 -8.24
CA LEU A 69 -15.15 1.18 -8.48
C LEU A 69 -16.44 1.98 -8.72
N ALA A 70 -17.36 1.41 -9.52
CA ALA A 70 -18.62 2.06 -9.88
C ALA A 70 -19.57 2.25 -8.68
N GLU A 71 -19.40 1.50 -7.59
CA GLU A 71 -20.19 1.63 -6.37
C GLU A 71 -19.83 2.88 -5.54
N ASN A 72 -18.63 3.43 -5.73
CA ASN A 72 -18.21 4.64 -5.02
C ASN A 72 -17.87 5.76 -6.00
N SER A 73 -18.73 6.77 -6.07
CA SER A 73 -18.62 7.88 -7.04
C SER A 73 -17.31 8.65 -6.89
N GLU A 74 -16.84 8.92 -5.67
CA GLU A 74 -15.59 9.66 -5.44
C GLU A 74 -14.37 8.86 -5.92
N LEU A 75 -14.31 7.55 -5.60
CA LEU A 75 -13.22 6.70 -6.07
C LEU A 75 -13.22 6.58 -7.60
N ASN A 76 -14.39 6.42 -8.20
CA ASN A 76 -14.56 6.37 -9.64
C ASN A 76 -14.12 7.69 -10.31
N GLU A 77 -14.46 8.83 -9.72
CA GLU A 77 -14.04 10.15 -10.21
C GLU A 77 -12.52 10.33 -10.17
N LEU A 78 -11.85 9.91 -9.08
CA LEU A 78 -10.39 9.95 -8.97
C LEU A 78 -9.69 9.14 -10.07
N VAL A 79 -10.27 8.01 -10.45
CA VAL A 79 -9.75 7.17 -11.53
C VAL A 79 -10.07 7.75 -12.90
N CYS A 80 -11.32 8.15 -13.16
CA CYS A 80 -11.75 8.72 -14.45
C CYS A 80 -11.04 10.03 -14.78
N SER A 81 -10.74 10.86 -13.75
CA SER A 81 -9.99 12.12 -13.93
C SER A 81 -8.47 11.92 -14.01
N SER A 82 -7.99 10.67 -13.97
CA SER A 82 -6.56 10.32 -13.99
C SER A 82 -5.74 10.89 -12.81
N GLN A 83 -6.39 11.31 -11.72
CA GLN A 83 -5.71 11.70 -10.48
C GLN A 83 -5.11 10.48 -9.78
N VAL A 84 -5.70 9.30 -10.00
CA VAL A 84 -5.20 7.99 -9.56
C VAL A 84 -5.25 7.04 -10.75
N GLY A 85 -4.12 6.46 -11.13
CA GLY A 85 -4.10 5.39 -12.12
C GLY A 85 -4.81 4.13 -11.57
N TRP A 86 -5.44 3.35 -12.45
CA TRP A 86 -6.06 2.08 -12.05
C TRP A 86 -5.55 0.93 -12.91
N ILE A 87 -5.28 -0.20 -12.25
CA ILE A 87 -4.87 -1.46 -12.89
C ILE A 87 -5.79 -2.56 -12.36
N ALA A 88 -6.28 -3.41 -13.25
CA ALA A 88 -7.07 -4.58 -12.87
C ALA A 88 -6.25 -5.52 -11.97
N PRO A 89 -6.85 -6.07 -10.89
CA PRO A 89 -6.15 -6.96 -9.99
C PRO A 89 -5.82 -8.29 -10.69
N GLN A 90 -4.71 -8.90 -10.29
CA GLN A 90 -4.31 -10.23 -10.70
C GLN A 90 -4.80 -11.29 -9.70
N ALA A 91 -4.54 -12.57 -9.99
CA ALA A 91 -4.97 -13.70 -9.17
C ALA A 91 -4.45 -13.70 -7.72
N SER A 92 -3.39 -12.93 -7.42
CA SER A 92 -2.87 -12.77 -6.07
C SER A 92 -2.33 -11.35 -5.83
N PRO A 93 -2.20 -10.91 -4.56
CA PRO A 93 -1.59 -9.61 -4.24
C PRO A 93 -0.15 -9.48 -4.75
N SER A 94 0.64 -10.54 -4.69
CA SER A 94 2.02 -10.54 -5.18
C SER A 94 2.09 -10.42 -6.71
N LEU A 95 1.20 -11.08 -7.44
CA LEU A 95 1.08 -10.92 -8.88
C LEU A 95 0.58 -9.52 -9.25
N SER A 96 -0.37 -8.98 -8.51
CA SER A 96 -0.88 -7.61 -8.69
C SER A 96 0.22 -6.58 -8.48
N ALA A 97 0.98 -6.68 -7.39
CA ALA A 97 2.13 -5.82 -7.11
C ALA A 97 3.20 -5.92 -8.20
N PHE A 98 3.54 -7.14 -8.61
CA PHE A 98 4.54 -7.38 -9.65
C PHE A 98 4.10 -6.78 -11.00
N SER A 99 2.85 -7.00 -11.43
CA SER A 99 2.30 -6.43 -12.67
C SER A 99 2.35 -4.90 -12.66
N ALA A 100 1.96 -4.27 -11.54
CA ALA A 100 2.02 -2.83 -11.39
C ALA A 100 3.46 -2.29 -11.39
N LEU A 101 4.40 -2.99 -10.73
CA LEU A 101 5.82 -2.64 -10.75
C LEU A 101 6.40 -2.65 -12.17
N GLN A 102 5.97 -3.60 -13.02
CA GLN A 102 6.44 -3.70 -14.41
C GLN A 102 5.88 -2.59 -15.31
N SER A 103 4.78 -1.95 -14.94
CA SER A 103 4.19 -0.83 -15.71
C SER A 103 4.85 0.52 -15.43
N LEU A 104 5.75 0.60 -14.44
CA LEU A 104 6.41 1.82 -14.02
C LEU A 104 7.85 1.91 -14.55
N PRO A 105 8.38 3.13 -14.80
CA PRO A 105 9.78 3.33 -15.20
C PRO A 105 10.75 2.72 -14.18
N GLU A 106 11.89 2.21 -14.67
CA GLU A 106 12.85 1.47 -13.83
C GLU A 106 13.63 2.36 -12.85
N ASP A 107 13.79 3.61 -13.18
CA ASP A 107 14.56 4.62 -12.45
C ASP A 107 13.75 5.37 -11.38
N VAL A 108 12.46 5.06 -11.24
CA VAL A 108 11.59 5.70 -10.25
C VAL A 108 11.48 4.83 -9.00
N PRO A 109 11.68 5.38 -7.79
CA PRO A 109 11.47 4.66 -6.55
C PRO A 109 9.97 4.37 -6.37
N ILE A 110 9.66 3.16 -5.87
CA ILE A 110 8.29 2.70 -5.75
C ILE A 110 7.97 2.39 -4.28
N LEU A 111 6.85 2.90 -3.79
CA LEU A 111 6.23 2.51 -2.53
C LEU A 111 5.04 1.59 -2.83
N VAL A 112 5.00 0.41 -2.24
CA VAL A 112 3.84 -0.49 -2.23
C VAL A 112 3.18 -0.42 -0.87
N THR A 113 1.87 -0.17 -0.85
CA THR A 113 1.04 -0.22 0.36
C THR A 113 -0.31 -0.88 0.06
N THR A 114 -1.19 -0.98 1.06
CA THR A 114 -2.50 -1.62 0.94
C THR A 114 -3.63 -0.64 1.24
N ALA A 115 -4.77 -0.83 0.61
CA ALA A 115 -5.96 0.01 0.78
C ALA A 115 -6.63 -0.11 2.15
N ASP A 116 -6.28 -1.13 2.94
CA ASP A 116 -6.80 -1.35 4.30
C ASP A 116 -5.94 -0.70 5.41
N HIS A 117 -4.92 0.08 5.05
CA HIS A 117 -4.14 0.89 6.00
C HIS A 117 -4.87 2.19 6.36
N ALA A 118 -6.09 2.07 6.89
CA ALA A 118 -7.02 3.18 7.08
C ALA A 118 -6.54 4.31 8.01
N LEU A 119 -5.53 4.06 8.84
CA LEU A 119 -4.90 5.05 9.75
C LEU A 119 -3.60 5.62 9.20
N LEU A 120 -3.23 5.32 7.94
CA LEU A 120 -2.08 5.92 7.29
C LEU A 120 -2.19 7.45 7.28
N SER A 121 -1.10 8.13 7.57
CA SER A 121 -1.00 9.59 7.48
C SER A 121 0.12 10.02 6.53
N ALA A 122 0.02 11.23 5.98
CA ALA A 122 1.05 11.80 5.13
C ALA A 122 2.41 11.85 5.83
N ALA A 123 2.44 12.17 7.13
CA ALA A 123 3.66 12.20 7.93
C ALA A 123 4.32 10.81 8.06
N MET A 124 3.53 9.73 8.20
CA MET A 124 4.05 8.35 8.20
C MET A 124 4.65 7.98 6.85
N VAL A 125 4.00 8.36 5.75
CA VAL A 125 4.50 8.12 4.38
C VAL A 125 5.80 8.88 4.16
N ASP A 126 5.84 10.17 4.45
CA ASP A 126 7.04 11.01 4.29
C ASP A 126 8.21 10.48 5.12
N HIS A 127 7.94 10.09 6.39
CA HIS A 127 8.96 9.51 7.26
C HIS A 127 9.52 8.20 6.68
N PHE A 128 8.64 7.28 6.26
CA PHE A 128 9.05 6.00 5.70
C PHE A 128 9.87 6.19 4.42
N CYS A 129 9.41 7.02 3.50
CA CYS A 129 10.10 7.29 2.24
C CYS A 129 11.50 7.91 2.46
N ALA A 130 11.59 8.90 3.36
CA ALA A 130 12.87 9.51 3.71
C ALA A 130 13.83 8.50 4.37
N ALA A 131 13.33 7.67 5.30
CA ALA A 131 14.14 6.62 5.93
C ALA A 131 14.59 5.56 4.91
N ALA A 132 13.72 5.17 3.98
CA ALA A 132 14.03 4.23 2.92
C ALA A 132 15.17 4.74 2.03
N ARG A 133 15.10 6.00 1.55
CA ARG A 133 16.17 6.62 0.74
C ARG A 133 17.52 6.61 1.46
N ASN A 134 17.52 6.87 2.77
CA ASN A 134 18.75 6.93 3.57
C ASN A 134 19.26 5.57 4.03
N SER A 135 18.58 4.46 3.72
CA SER A 135 18.94 3.12 4.19
C SER A 135 20.14 2.51 3.46
N GLY A 136 20.40 2.94 2.22
CA GLY A 136 21.39 2.31 1.33
C GLY A 136 20.99 0.91 0.84
N CYS A 137 19.72 0.50 1.03
CA CYS A 137 19.19 -0.80 0.63
C CYS A 137 18.40 -0.70 -0.68
N ASP A 138 18.32 -1.79 -1.44
CA ASP A 138 17.47 -1.86 -2.64
C ASP A 138 15.99 -1.97 -2.29
N VAL A 139 15.66 -2.71 -1.20
CA VAL A 139 14.30 -2.94 -0.71
C VAL A 139 14.23 -2.64 0.78
N VAL A 140 13.20 -1.91 1.19
CA VAL A 140 12.93 -1.59 2.60
C VAL A 140 11.50 -1.97 2.96
N ALA A 141 11.34 -2.67 4.09
CA ALA A 141 10.03 -3.00 4.65
C ALA A 141 9.78 -2.20 5.94
N GLY A 142 8.58 -1.62 6.06
CA GLY A 142 8.13 -0.96 7.28
C GLY A 142 7.71 -1.98 8.34
N LEU A 143 8.34 -1.93 9.51
CA LEU A 143 8.04 -2.81 10.63
C LEU A 143 7.79 -2.00 11.92
N ALA A 144 6.82 -2.43 12.71
CA ALA A 144 6.57 -1.91 14.05
C ALA A 144 6.94 -2.94 15.11
N ARG A 145 7.50 -2.52 16.23
CA ARG A 145 7.81 -3.41 17.35
C ARG A 145 6.51 -3.96 17.96
N TYR A 146 6.45 -5.29 18.11
CA TYR A 146 5.27 -5.96 18.64
C TYR A 146 4.99 -5.59 20.09
N ASP A 147 6.00 -5.42 20.94
CA ASP A 147 5.84 -5.03 22.34
C ASP A 147 5.07 -3.70 22.49
N LEU A 148 5.41 -2.69 21.66
CA LEU A 148 4.71 -1.41 21.64
C LEU A 148 3.26 -1.53 21.18
N ILE A 149 3.00 -2.42 20.20
CA ILE A 149 1.63 -2.68 19.73
C ILE A 149 0.84 -3.40 20.80
N ALA A 150 1.40 -4.42 21.44
CA ALA A 150 0.73 -5.18 22.49
C ALA A 150 0.42 -4.34 23.73
N GLU A 151 1.31 -3.38 24.08
CA GLU A 151 1.06 -2.42 25.15
C GLU A 151 -0.12 -1.48 24.83
N ALA A 152 -0.13 -0.93 23.61
CA ALA A 152 -1.16 0.01 23.19
C ALA A 152 -2.51 -0.65 22.86
N PHE A 153 -2.49 -1.91 22.40
CA PHE A 153 -3.66 -2.67 21.92
C PHE A 153 -3.58 -4.14 22.37
N PRO A 154 -3.78 -4.44 23.66
CA PRO A 154 -3.53 -5.77 24.24
C PRO A 154 -4.42 -6.88 23.66
N ASP A 155 -5.64 -6.54 23.22
CA ASP A 155 -6.60 -7.51 22.67
C ASP A 155 -6.47 -7.73 21.17
N THR A 156 -5.46 -7.13 20.51
CA THR A 156 -5.31 -7.21 19.06
C THR A 156 -4.43 -8.39 18.66
N LEU A 157 -4.99 -9.34 17.92
CA LEU A 157 -4.22 -10.42 17.30
C LEU A 157 -3.44 -9.91 16.09
N ARG A 158 -2.13 -10.07 16.10
CA ARG A 158 -1.23 -9.64 15.01
C ARG A 158 -0.29 -10.77 14.62
N THR A 159 0.02 -10.83 13.31
CA THR A 159 1.09 -11.69 12.83
C THR A 159 2.43 -11.09 13.27
N VAL A 160 3.22 -11.88 14.01
CA VAL A 160 4.52 -11.46 14.54
C VAL A 160 5.64 -12.20 13.83
N THR A 161 6.55 -11.44 13.23
CA THR A 161 7.81 -11.96 12.69
C THR A 161 8.89 -11.84 13.76
N LYS A 162 9.50 -12.95 14.13
CA LYS A 162 10.61 -12.98 15.10
C LYS A 162 11.93 -12.72 14.39
N LEU A 163 12.60 -11.63 14.74
CA LEU A 163 13.94 -11.28 14.31
C LEU A 163 14.90 -11.35 15.50
N LYS A 164 16.22 -11.22 15.26
CA LYS A 164 17.24 -11.24 16.34
C LYS A 164 16.96 -10.26 17.48
N ASN A 165 16.35 -9.11 17.16
CA ASN A 165 16.14 -8.00 18.09
C ASN A 165 14.71 -7.93 18.64
N GLY A 166 13.90 -8.98 18.49
CA GLY A 166 12.54 -9.05 19.03
C GLY A 166 11.47 -9.44 18.03
N GLY A 167 10.21 -9.27 18.42
CA GLY A 167 9.04 -9.47 17.58
C GLY A 167 8.64 -8.20 16.83
N PHE A 168 8.25 -8.32 15.58
CA PHE A 168 7.85 -7.21 14.73
C PHE A 168 6.58 -7.55 13.93
N CYS A 169 5.76 -6.53 13.69
CA CYS A 169 4.59 -6.61 12.81
C CYS A 169 4.82 -5.79 11.55
N GLY A 170 4.41 -6.30 10.40
CA GLY A 170 4.45 -5.55 9.14
C GLY A 170 3.52 -4.34 9.17
N CYS A 171 4.00 -3.20 8.64
CA CYS A 171 3.22 -1.97 8.49
C CYS A 171 2.60 -1.82 7.09
N ASN A 172 2.60 -2.87 6.27
CA ASN A 172 2.09 -2.83 4.90
C ASN A 172 2.71 -1.69 4.04
N MET A 173 3.98 -1.39 4.28
CA MET A 173 4.77 -0.44 3.48
C MET A 173 6.06 -1.09 3.04
N PHE A 174 6.31 -1.09 1.71
CA PHE A 174 7.50 -1.67 1.09
C PHE A 174 8.04 -0.70 0.05
N ALA A 175 9.29 -0.29 0.18
CA ALA A 175 9.97 0.55 -0.80
C ALA A 175 10.89 -0.28 -1.69
N PHE A 176 10.84 -0.03 -3.01
CA PHE A 176 11.72 -0.57 -4.03
C PHE A 176 12.49 0.63 -4.61
N LEU A 177 13.79 0.71 -4.35
CA LEU A 177 14.57 1.92 -4.57
C LEU A 177 15.48 1.87 -5.80
N THR A 178 15.75 0.67 -6.29
CA THR A 178 16.66 0.45 -7.42
C THR A 178 16.04 -0.50 -8.46
N PRO A 179 16.55 -0.51 -9.70
CA PRO A 179 16.13 -1.49 -10.70
C PRO A 179 16.29 -2.94 -10.20
N GLN A 180 17.35 -3.23 -9.43
CA GLN A 180 17.62 -4.55 -8.84
C GLN A 180 16.53 -4.97 -7.84
N ALA A 181 15.90 -4.02 -7.15
CA ALA A 181 14.79 -4.30 -6.23
C ALA A 181 13.62 -5.02 -6.90
N ARG A 182 13.41 -4.81 -8.20
CA ARG A 182 12.34 -5.49 -8.96
C ARG A 182 12.50 -7.01 -9.02
N SER A 183 13.74 -7.51 -8.89
CA SER A 183 14.02 -8.94 -8.81
C SER A 183 13.43 -9.56 -7.52
N ALA A 184 13.41 -8.82 -6.43
CA ALA A 184 12.77 -9.24 -5.18
C ALA A 184 11.25 -9.39 -5.35
N ALA A 185 10.60 -8.48 -6.06
CA ALA A 185 9.17 -8.58 -6.39
C ALA A 185 8.87 -9.81 -7.27
N ASN A 186 9.77 -10.15 -8.21
CA ASN A 186 9.65 -11.36 -9.02
C ASN A 186 9.80 -12.65 -8.18
N PHE A 187 10.61 -12.63 -7.13
CA PHE A 187 10.69 -13.74 -6.18
C PHE A 187 9.37 -13.90 -5.40
N TRP A 188 8.80 -12.81 -4.88
CA TRP A 188 7.53 -12.84 -4.14
C TRP A 188 6.35 -13.37 -4.95
N ARG A 189 6.36 -13.22 -6.25
CA ARG A 189 5.35 -13.78 -7.15
C ARG A 189 5.29 -15.32 -7.11
N LYS A 190 6.37 -15.98 -6.70
CA LYS A 190 6.51 -17.45 -6.71
C LYS A 190 6.18 -18.08 -5.34
N VAL A 191 5.97 -17.26 -4.32
CA VAL A 191 5.61 -17.66 -2.94
C VAL A 191 4.13 -17.38 -2.71
#